data_66c4b9a58cf882f78b492fe4a6caf8df
#
_entry.id   66c4b9a58cf882f78b492fe4a6caf8df
#
_cell.length_a   1.000
_cell.length_b   1.000
_cell.length_c   1.000
_cell.angle_alpha   90.00
_cell.angle_beta   90.00
_cell.angle_gamma   90.00
#
_symmetry.space_group_name_H-M   'P 1'
#
loop_
_entity.id
_entity.type
_entity.pdbx_description
1 polymer ?
#
loop_
_entity_poly.entity_id
_entity_poly.type
_entity_poly.pdbx_seq_one_letter_code
_entity_poly.pdbx_strand_id
1 'polypeptide(L)'
;KPHLSAGVTWAKGTVPTPNGNIVVSFDLKSGEYLFTVPANTTADIAIPKGGYKINKVTLDHKRIASIGKDEDFIYCRGISPGEHRMKVHHSGKMSPSVDEPFVYENETFREDIETKGNWRNKYGKQGYILCSYDSLSDRTRLPDFIRDVKFSRNGNTHWITSTTDIRALESDKEESGRNLGAAHTRDPLVCLQTMTIDLSGEKDRAYQLALYFVDWDRKGRRSAIEVFNLETKKLIMPVYMVREYQGGKYIVFNVDQPVRIRINQVRGDNAALSGLFFD
;
A
#
# COMPACT_ATOMS: atom_id res chain seq x y z
N LYS A 1 4.48 -12.46 2.95
CA LYS A 1 3.94 -11.83 4.16
C LYS A 1 2.49 -11.47 3.90
N PRO A 2 1.52 -12.30 4.32
CA PRO A 2 0.11 -11.97 4.16
C PRO A 2 -0.30 -10.87 5.13
N HIS A 3 -1.00 -9.88 4.62
CA HIS A 3 -1.73 -8.93 5.44
C HIS A 3 -3.20 -9.38 5.48
N LEU A 4 -3.65 -9.72 6.66
CA LEU A 4 -5.02 -10.18 6.87
C LEU A 4 -5.93 -8.95 6.93
N SER A 5 -6.89 -8.87 6.03
CA SER A 5 -8.04 -8.00 6.19
C SER A 5 -9.09 -8.69 7.08
N ALA A 6 -9.95 -7.90 7.73
CA ALA A 6 -10.99 -8.41 8.61
C ALA A 6 -11.81 -9.53 7.95
N GLY A 7 -11.97 -10.64 8.66
CA GLY A 7 -12.74 -11.80 8.20
C GLY A 7 -12.03 -12.78 7.26
N VAL A 8 -10.81 -12.47 6.76
CA VAL A 8 -10.04 -13.40 5.92
C VAL A 8 -9.30 -14.39 6.80
N THR A 9 -9.74 -15.63 6.82
CA THR A 9 -9.13 -16.73 7.60
C THR A 9 -8.34 -17.71 6.73
N TRP A 10 -8.51 -17.67 5.41
CA TRP A 10 -7.77 -18.51 4.48
C TRP A 10 -7.53 -17.79 3.15
N ALA A 11 -6.50 -18.18 2.44
CA ALA A 11 -6.26 -17.75 1.07
C ALA A 11 -5.47 -18.80 0.30
N LYS A 12 -5.61 -18.75 -1.04
CA LYS A 12 -4.81 -19.54 -1.98
C LYS A 12 -4.48 -18.68 -3.19
N GLY A 13 -3.25 -18.76 -3.66
CA GLY A 13 -2.81 -18.03 -4.83
C GLY A 13 -1.55 -18.61 -5.46
N THR A 14 -1.30 -18.18 -6.69
CA THR A 14 -0.10 -18.54 -7.45
C THR A 14 0.52 -17.27 -8.00
N VAL A 15 1.83 -17.11 -7.80
CA VAL A 15 2.62 -16.00 -8.34
C VAL A 15 3.66 -16.56 -9.29
N PRO A 16 3.59 -16.26 -10.59
CA PRO A 16 4.62 -16.67 -11.54
C PRO A 16 5.90 -15.86 -11.31
N THR A 17 7.03 -16.54 -11.32
CA THR A 17 8.37 -15.94 -11.24
C THR A 17 9.27 -16.50 -12.35
N PRO A 18 10.40 -15.84 -12.66
CA PRO A 18 11.38 -16.38 -13.61
C PRO A 18 11.92 -17.77 -13.24
N ASN A 19 11.94 -18.12 -11.96
CA ASN A 19 12.43 -19.40 -11.45
C ASN A 19 11.33 -20.46 -11.27
N GLY A 20 10.09 -20.17 -11.68
CA GLY A 20 8.92 -21.03 -11.50
C GLY A 20 7.82 -20.39 -10.67
N ASN A 21 6.74 -21.11 -10.50
CA ASN A 21 5.58 -20.58 -9.77
C ASN A 21 5.77 -20.70 -8.26
N ILE A 22 5.48 -19.63 -7.55
CA ILE A 22 5.27 -19.67 -6.10
C ILE A 22 3.78 -19.95 -5.89
N VAL A 23 3.45 -21.09 -5.33
CA VAL A 23 2.10 -21.43 -4.90
C VAL A 23 2.01 -21.27 -3.42
N VAL A 24 0.99 -20.61 -2.91
CA VAL A 24 0.75 -20.45 -1.46
C VAL A 24 -0.71 -20.72 -1.16
N SER A 25 -0.94 -21.51 -0.13
CA SER A 25 -2.26 -21.70 0.48
C SER A 25 -2.10 -21.71 1.99
N PHE A 26 -2.98 -21.01 2.70
CA PHE A 26 -3.00 -21.04 4.15
C PHE A 26 -4.43 -21.03 4.70
N ASP A 27 -4.59 -21.59 5.88
CA ASP A 27 -5.78 -21.52 6.70
C ASP A 27 -5.38 -21.27 8.17
N LEU A 28 -5.77 -20.12 8.67
CA LEU A 28 -5.42 -19.68 10.03
C LEU A 28 -6.12 -20.50 11.11
N LYS A 29 -7.36 -20.95 10.86
CA LYS A 29 -8.13 -21.71 11.85
C LYS A 29 -7.50 -23.07 12.06
N SER A 30 -7.14 -23.75 11.00
CA SER A 30 -6.42 -25.02 11.09
C SER A 30 -4.94 -24.83 11.39
N GLY A 31 -4.35 -23.67 11.07
CA GLY A 31 -2.93 -23.40 11.16
C GLY A 31 -2.11 -24.12 10.08
N GLU A 32 -2.73 -24.47 8.95
CA GLU A 32 -2.06 -25.15 7.83
C GLU A 32 -1.59 -24.15 6.77
N TYR A 33 -0.35 -24.31 6.30
CA TYR A 33 0.26 -23.55 5.22
C TYR A 33 0.91 -24.53 4.25
N LEU A 34 0.54 -24.41 2.98
CA LEU A 34 1.15 -25.15 1.88
C LEU A 34 1.79 -24.13 0.92
N PHE A 35 3.03 -24.35 0.55
CA PHE A 35 3.69 -23.44 -0.36
C PHE A 35 4.82 -24.12 -1.15
N THR A 36 5.11 -23.55 -2.32
CA THR A 36 6.20 -23.99 -3.18
C THR A 36 7.27 -22.92 -3.25
N VAL A 37 8.52 -23.30 -3.04
CA VAL A 37 9.70 -22.46 -3.24
C VAL A 37 10.36 -22.87 -4.57
N PRO A 38 10.48 -21.97 -5.56
CA PRO A 38 11.08 -22.31 -6.85
C PRO A 38 12.54 -22.76 -6.73
N ALA A 39 12.99 -23.53 -7.72
CA ALA A 39 14.39 -23.98 -7.80
C ALA A 39 15.36 -22.78 -7.81
N ASN A 40 16.55 -22.99 -7.21
CA ASN A 40 17.61 -21.98 -7.11
C ASN A 40 17.19 -20.70 -6.33
N THR A 41 16.18 -20.79 -5.48
CA THR A 41 15.75 -19.69 -4.60
C THR A 41 15.65 -20.16 -3.15
N THR A 42 15.55 -19.22 -2.22
CA THR A 42 15.16 -19.48 -0.84
C THR A 42 13.97 -18.61 -0.48
N ALA A 43 13.16 -19.03 0.48
CA ALA A 43 12.00 -18.27 0.93
C ALA A 43 12.13 -17.84 2.40
N ASP A 44 11.77 -16.58 2.64
CA ASP A 44 11.47 -16.06 3.97
C ASP A 44 9.96 -15.94 4.13
N ILE A 45 9.40 -16.62 5.11
CA ILE A 45 7.96 -16.66 5.35
C ILE A 45 7.62 -15.89 6.62
N ALA A 46 6.66 -14.98 6.52
CA ALA A 46 6.06 -14.31 7.65
C ALA A 46 4.68 -14.93 7.93
N ILE A 47 4.51 -15.48 9.10
CA ILE A 47 3.28 -16.14 9.56
C ILE A 47 2.50 -15.13 10.39
N PRO A 48 1.30 -14.71 9.97
CA PRO A 48 0.47 -13.82 10.76
C PRO A 48 -0.03 -14.53 12.01
N LYS A 49 0.03 -13.86 13.15
CA LYS A 49 -0.47 -14.39 14.42
C LYS A 49 -2.01 -14.40 14.50
N GLY A 50 -2.66 -13.44 13.85
CA GLY A 50 -4.12 -13.33 13.81
C GLY A 50 -4.79 -13.25 15.19
N GLY A 51 -4.05 -12.73 16.20
CA GLY A 51 -4.51 -12.72 17.60
C GLY A 51 -4.35 -14.05 18.35
N TYR A 52 -3.95 -15.12 17.67
CA TYR A 52 -3.66 -16.40 18.32
C TYR A 52 -2.34 -16.39 19.08
N LYS A 53 -2.30 -17.12 20.19
CA LYS A 53 -1.06 -17.48 20.87
C LYS A 53 -0.42 -18.65 20.12
N ILE A 54 0.71 -18.41 19.47
CA ILE A 54 1.45 -19.44 18.73
C ILE A 54 2.35 -20.21 19.69
N ASN A 55 2.13 -21.52 19.76
CA ASN A 55 2.83 -22.42 20.67
C ASN A 55 4.02 -23.11 19.99
N LYS A 56 3.87 -23.50 18.72
CA LYS A 56 4.85 -24.27 17.98
C LYS A 56 4.64 -24.11 16.48
N VAL A 57 5.71 -24.13 15.71
CA VAL A 57 5.69 -24.19 14.25
C VAL A 57 6.47 -25.42 13.80
N THR A 58 5.92 -26.18 12.85
CA THR A 58 6.61 -27.29 12.20
C THR A 58 6.64 -27.08 10.69
N LEU A 59 7.75 -27.41 10.07
CA LEU A 59 7.94 -27.45 8.63
C LEU A 59 8.28 -28.89 8.24
N ASP A 60 7.52 -29.46 7.31
CA ASP A 60 7.70 -30.85 6.84
C ASP A 60 7.84 -31.84 8.01
N HIS A 61 6.92 -31.69 8.98
CA HIS A 61 6.85 -32.46 10.23
C HIS A 61 7.98 -32.24 11.25
N LYS A 62 9.00 -31.43 10.92
CA LYS A 62 10.09 -31.08 11.85
C LYS A 62 9.81 -29.76 12.54
N ARG A 63 10.12 -29.70 13.83
CA ARG A 63 10.02 -28.44 14.59
C ARG A 63 11.07 -27.48 14.08
N ILE A 64 10.67 -26.25 13.74
CA ILE A 64 11.58 -25.15 13.40
C ILE A 64 11.58 -24.11 14.50
N ALA A 65 12.72 -23.52 14.76
CA ALA A 65 12.82 -22.33 15.60
C ALA A 65 12.41 -21.12 14.75
N SER A 66 11.53 -20.28 15.28
CA SER A 66 11.29 -18.98 14.67
C SER A 66 12.54 -18.12 14.81
N ILE A 67 13.00 -17.51 13.71
CA ILE A 67 14.21 -16.68 13.70
C ILE A 67 13.91 -15.24 14.12
N GLY A 68 12.65 -14.85 14.10
CA GLY A 68 12.20 -13.54 14.53
C GLY A 68 10.71 -13.51 14.79
N LYS A 69 10.30 -12.53 15.59
CA LYS A 69 8.88 -12.23 15.83
C LYS A 69 8.72 -10.74 16.06
N ASP A 70 7.66 -10.18 15.57
CA ASP A 70 7.16 -8.87 15.95
C ASP A 70 5.75 -9.02 16.57
N GLU A 71 5.03 -7.91 16.73
CA GLU A 71 3.69 -7.91 17.30
C GLU A 71 2.71 -8.77 16.49
N ASP A 72 2.81 -8.72 15.15
CA ASP A 72 1.83 -9.32 14.23
C ASP A 72 2.28 -10.64 13.60
N PHE A 73 3.60 -10.88 13.50
CA PHE A 73 4.17 -11.98 12.72
C PHE A 73 5.21 -12.81 13.46
N ILE A 74 5.35 -14.05 13.00
CA ILE A 74 6.51 -14.92 13.24
C ILE A 74 7.21 -15.13 11.91
N TYR A 75 8.54 -15.08 11.89
CA TYR A 75 9.37 -15.21 10.71
C TYR A 75 10.13 -16.53 10.68
N CYS A 76 9.99 -17.27 9.57
CA CYS A 76 10.79 -18.44 9.24
C CYS A 76 11.63 -18.11 8.00
N ARG A 77 12.95 -18.22 8.08
CA ARG A 77 13.87 -17.77 7.04
C ARG A 77 14.67 -18.90 6.42
N GLY A 78 15.12 -18.67 5.16
CA GLY A 78 16.05 -19.55 4.48
C GLY A 78 15.45 -20.92 4.13
N ILE A 79 14.15 -20.99 3.82
CA ILE A 79 13.50 -22.23 3.43
C ILE A 79 13.98 -22.61 2.03
N SER A 80 14.46 -23.85 1.87
CA SER A 80 15.01 -24.39 0.64
C SER A 80 13.99 -24.54 -0.48
N PRO A 81 14.41 -24.73 -1.75
CA PRO A 81 13.50 -25.04 -2.84
C PRO A 81 12.71 -26.32 -2.60
N GLY A 82 11.46 -26.35 -3.07
CA GLY A 82 10.59 -27.52 -2.98
C GLY A 82 9.15 -27.18 -2.59
N GLU A 83 8.34 -28.21 -2.45
CA GLU A 83 7.01 -28.13 -1.88
C GLU A 83 7.09 -28.33 -0.37
N HIS A 84 6.45 -27.45 0.38
CA HIS A 84 6.52 -27.45 1.83
C HIS A 84 5.16 -27.42 2.46
N ARG A 85 5.05 -28.15 3.58
CA ARG A 85 3.89 -28.12 4.47
C ARG A 85 4.33 -27.57 5.82
N MET A 86 3.77 -26.42 6.18
CA MET A 86 3.99 -25.85 7.50
C MET A 86 2.73 -25.97 8.34
N LYS A 87 2.89 -26.33 9.61
CA LYS A 87 1.82 -26.37 10.60
C LYS A 87 2.13 -25.45 11.74
N VAL A 88 1.23 -24.51 11.96
CA VAL A 88 1.26 -23.59 13.11
C VAL A 88 0.33 -24.13 14.17
N HIS A 89 0.88 -24.49 15.32
CA HIS A 89 0.12 -24.90 16.48
C HIS A 89 -0.17 -23.67 17.33
N HIS A 90 -1.42 -23.34 17.47
CA HIS A 90 -1.86 -22.16 18.20
C HIS A 90 -2.96 -22.49 19.19
N SER A 91 -3.21 -21.60 20.14
CA SER A 91 -4.29 -21.65 21.12
C SER A 91 -4.92 -20.26 21.28
N GLY A 92 -6.10 -20.22 21.86
CA GLY A 92 -6.85 -18.99 22.03
C GLY A 92 -7.94 -18.82 20.97
N LYS A 93 -8.59 -17.67 21.00
CA LYS A 93 -9.57 -17.24 19.99
C LYS A 93 -8.91 -16.19 19.09
N MET A 94 -9.34 -16.12 17.85
CA MET A 94 -9.00 -14.98 16.99
C MET A 94 -9.40 -13.69 17.70
N SER A 95 -8.55 -12.67 17.58
CA SER A 95 -8.89 -11.36 18.13
C SER A 95 -10.18 -10.83 17.49
N PRO A 96 -11.11 -10.24 18.25
CA PRO A 96 -12.33 -9.68 17.69
C PRO A 96 -12.10 -8.65 16.57
N SER A 97 -10.92 -8.02 16.55
CA SER A 97 -10.53 -7.11 15.47
C SER A 97 -10.41 -7.77 14.09
N VAL A 98 -10.40 -9.11 14.03
CA VAL A 98 -10.40 -9.91 12.80
C VAL A 98 -11.79 -10.44 12.46
N ASP A 99 -12.69 -10.51 13.47
CA ASP A 99 -14.02 -11.10 13.33
C ASP A 99 -15.15 -10.06 13.18
N GLU A 100 -14.91 -8.78 13.38
CA GLU A 100 -15.89 -7.76 13.01
C GLU A 100 -15.95 -7.68 11.49
N PRO A 101 -17.11 -8.01 10.88
CA PRO A 101 -17.26 -7.78 9.45
C PRO A 101 -17.05 -6.28 9.23
N PHE A 102 -16.06 -5.95 8.43
CA PHE A 102 -15.90 -4.60 7.95
C PHE A 102 -17.20 -4.27 7.20
N VAL A 103 -18.07 -3.54 7.82
CA VAL A 103 -19.29 -3.04 7.17
C VAL A 103 -18.78 -2.05 6.13
N TYR A 104 -18.72 -2.50 4.89
CA TYR A 104 -18.46 -1.63 3.75
C TYR A 104 -19.63 -0.67 3.63
N GLU A 105 -19.54 0.48 4.26
CA GLU A 105 -20.33 1.61 3.81
C GLU A 105 -19.87 1.92 2.39
N ASN A 106 -20.80 1.94 1.45
CA ASN A 106 -20.54 1.98 0.00
C ASN A 106 -19.86 3.26 -0.51
N GLU A 107 -19.25 4.08 0.35
CA GLU A 107 -18.70 5.39 0.03
C GLU A 107 -17.29 5.65 0.57
N THR A 108 -16.54 4.63 0.94
CA THR A 108 -15.20 4.83 1.53
C THR A 108 -14.23 5.48 0.55
N PHE A 109 -14.25 5.07 -0.71
CA PHE A 109 -13.43 5.64 -1.76
C PHE A 109 -14.27 6.09 -2.96
N ARG A 110 -13.94 7.27 -3.48
CA ARG A 110 -14.53 7.81 -4.70
C ARG A 110 -13.43 8.02 -5.75
N GLU A 111 -13.70 7.60 -6.98
CA GLU A 111 -12.85 7.91 -8.13
C GLU A 111 -13.29 9.22 -8.79
N ASP A 112 -12.30 9.99 -9.25
CA ASP A 112 -12.52 11.13 -10.12
C ASP A 112 -11.54 11.08 -11.29
N ILE A 113 -12.05 10.87 -12.48
CA ILE A 113 -11.30 10.80 -13.74
C ILE A 113 -11.50 12.05 -14.60
N GLU A 114 -12.41 12.95 -14.21
CA GLU A 114 -12.79 14.13 -14.97
C GLU A 114 -11.87 15.32 -14.68
N THR A 115 -11.52 15.51 -13.43
CA THR A 115 -10.72 16.67 -12.97
C THR A 115 -9.31 16.66 -13.55
N LYS A 116 -8.69 15.50 -13.70
CA LYS A 116 -7.30 15.35 -14.21
C LYS A 116 -6.34 16.30 -13.51
N GLY A 117 -5.53 17.07 -14.21
CA GLY A 117 -4.61 18.03 -13.62
C GLY A 117 -5.23 19.36 -13.15
N ASN A 118 -6.54 19.58 -13.33
CA ASN A 118 -7.25 20.82 -12.96
C ASN A 118 -7.65 20.85 -11.48
N TRP A 119 -6.73 20.59 -10.59
CA TRP A 119 -7.02 20.37 -9.16
C TRP A 119 -7.50 21.62 -8.42
N ARG A 120 -7.01 22.81 -8.78
CA ARG A 120 -7.23 24.08 -8.03
C ARG A 120 -8.69 24.41 -7.75
N ASN A 121 -9.58 24.08 -8.68
CA ASN A 121 -11.01 24.36 -8.54
C ASN A 121 -11.75 23.35 -7.68
N LYS A 122 -11.13 22.21 -7.35
CA LYS A 122 -11.82 21.11 -6.72
C LYS A 122 -11.12 20.56 -5.47
N TYR A 123 -9.79 20.47 -5.50
CA TYR A 123 -8.98 19.86 -4.47
C TYR A 123 -7.92 20.82 -3.90
N GLY A 124 -7.39 20.50 -2.72
CA GLY A 124 -6.26 21.19 -2.15
C GLY A 124 -6.56 22.58 -1.59
N LYS A 125 -7.80 22.87 -1.25
CA LYS A 125 -8.20 24.17 -0.68
C LYS A 125 -7.46 24.43 0.64
N GLN A 126 -7.30 23.40 1.47
CA GLN A 126 -6.59 23.51 2.74
C GLN A 126 -5.09 23.27 2.59
N GLY A 127 -4.67 22.40 1.66
CA GLY A 127 -3.26 22.13 1.42
C GLY A 127 -3.04 21.08 0.34
N TYR A 128 -1.78 20.95 -0.08
CA TYR A 128 -1.38 20.00 -1.12
C TYR A 128 0.10 19.65 -1.05
N ILE A 129 0.44 18.53 -1.65
CA ILE A 129 1.80 18.13 -2.01
C ILE A 129 1.79 17.71 -3.47
N LEU A 130 2.44 18.48 -4.33
CA LEU A 130 2.66 18.16 -5.73
C LEU A 130 4.03 17.46 -5.82
N CYS A 131 4.02 16.16 -6.07
CA CYS A 131 5.23 15.33 -6.00
C CYS A 131 6.16 15.61 -7.18
N SER A 132 7.43 15.90 -6.89
CA SER A 132 8.48 16.22 -7.89
C SER A 132 8.04 17.27 -8.93
N TYR A 133 7.25 18.23 -8.49
CA TYR A 133 6.65 19.26 -9.35
C TYR A 133 7.69 20.25 -9.85
N ASP A 134 8.62 20.65 -8.97
CA ASP A 134 9.73 21.56 -9.29
C ASP A 134 10.99 20.72 -9.53
N SER A 135 11.08 20.09 -10.71
CA SER A 135 12.11 19.12 -11.04
C SER A 135 12.05 17.90 -10.10
N LEU A 136 13.01 17.69 -9.21
CA LEU A 136 13.00 16.57 -8.25
C LEU A 136 12.46 16.95 -6.87
N SER A 137 12.03 18.21 -6.69
CA SER A 137 11.49 18.72 -5.43
C SER A 137 9.96 18.74 -5.45
N ASP A 138 9.37 18.47 -4.30
CA ASP A 138 7.92 18.62 -4.12
C ASP A 138 7.57 20.10 -3.92
N ARG A 139 6.42 20.50 -4.45
CA ARG A 139 5.81 21.77 -4.12
C ARG A 139 4.74 21.52 -3.05
N THR A 140 4.89 22.11 -1.89
CA THR A 140 4.10 21.75 -0.71
C THR A 140 3.50 22.96 -0.03
N ARG A 141 2.23 22.87 0.33
CA ARG A 141 1.52 23.70 1.29
C ARG A 141 0.73 22.79 2.20
N LEU A 142 1.14 22.63 3.46
CA LEU A 142 0.42 21.80 4.42
C LEU A 142 -0.67 22.61 5.13
N PRO A 143 -1.83 21.99 5.45
CA PRO A 143 -2.83 22.60 6.32
C PRO A 143 -2.34 22.63 7.76
N ASP A 144 -2.83 23.58 8.56
CA ASP A 144 -2.42 23.80 9.96
C ASP A 144 -2.63 22.58 10.87
N PHE A 145 -3.63 21.76 10.57
CA PHE A 145 -3.93 20.55 11.33
C PHE A 145 -3.00 19.35 10.99
N ILE A 146 -2.21 19.42 9.93
CA ILE A 146 -1.18 18.45 9.62
C ILE A 146 0.17 18.92 10.15
N ARG A 147 0.70 18.18 11.10
CA ARG A 147 1.94 18.51 11.80
C ARG A 147 3.18 18.04 11.05
N ASP A 148 3.10 16.86 10.43
CA ASP A 148 4.24 16.25 9.74
C ASP A 148 3.76 15.26 8.68
N VAL A 149 4.49 15.19 7.57
CA VAL A 149 4.27 14.23 6.49
C VAL A 149 5.58 13.51 6.19
N LYS A 150 5.61 12.20 6.40
CA LYS A 150 6.78 11.36 6.09
C LYS A 150 6.50 10.45 4.91
N PHE A 151 7.25 10.67 3.83
CA PHE A 151 7.26 9.76 2.69
C PHE A 151 8.40 8.74 2.85
N SER A 152 8.05 7.45 2.79
CA SER A 152 9.00 6.37 2.54
C SER A 152 9.01 6.12 1.03
N ARG A 153 9.86 6.83 0.34
CA ARG A 153 10.09 6.69 -1.11
C ARG A 153 11.60 6.64 -1.36
N ASN A 154 12.01 5.98 -2.42
CA ASN A 154 13.41 5.89 -2.81
C ASN A 154 13.69 6.43 -4.23
N GLY A 155 12.73 7.15 -4.80
CA GLY A 155 12.88 7.81 -6.09
C GLY A 155 11.91 8.96 -6.32
N ASN A 156 12.36 9.88 -7.16
CA ASN A 156 11.61 11.01 -7.68
C ASN A 156 11.78 11.03 -9.20
N THR A 157 10.70 11.27 -9.92
CA THR A 157 10.74 11.50 -11.37
C THR A 157 10.03 12.78 -11.70
N HIS A 158 10.64 13.59 -12.52
CA HIS A 158 10.00 14.72 -13.19
C HIS A 158 9.86 14.36 -14.66
N TRP A 159 8.63 14.21 -15.13
CA TRP A 159 8.38 13.77 -16.51
C TRP A 159 8.33 14.92 -17.50
N ILE A 160 7.74 16.05 -17.11
CA ILE A 160 7.55 17.14 -18.03
C ILE A 160 7.38 18.49 -17.32
N THR A 161 7.94 19.52 -17.92
CA THR A 161 7.79 20.93 -17.50
C THR A 161 7.03 21.69 -18.58
N SER A 162 6.16 22.60 -18.17
CA SER A 162 5.48 23.59 -19.03
C SER A 162 4.72 22.97 -20.21
N THR A 163 3.91 21.95 -19.91
CA THR A 163 3.06 21.28 -20.90
C THR A 163 1.63 21.84 -20.91
N THR A 164 0.91 21.63 -22.00
CA THR A 164 -0.52 21.87 -22.13
C THR A 164 -1.37 20.61 -21.89
N ASP A 165 -0.74 19.45 -21.68
CA ASP A 165 -1.45 18.20 -21.41
C ASP A 165 -2.24 18.29 -20.11
N ILE A 166 -3.55 18.12 -20.20
CA ILE A 166 -4.47 18.25 -19.05
C ILE A 166 -4.28 17.21 -17.96
N ARG A 167 -3.50 16.15 -18.19
CA ARG A 167 -3.13 15.18 -17.17
C ARG A 167 -2.04 15.70 -16.23
N ALA A 168 -1.24 16.66 -16.70
CA ALA A 168 -0.25 17.32 -15.86
C ALA A 168 -0.91 18.31 -14.92
N LEU A 169 -0.40 18.39 -13.69
CA LEU A 169 -0.95 19.26 -12.65
C LEU A 169 -0.73 20.73 -12.99
N GLU A 170 -1.78 21.53 -12.90
CA GLU A 170 -1.65 22.99 -13.04
C GLU A 170 -0.81 23.57 -11.90
N SER A 171 -0.23 24.76 -12.15
CA SER A 171 0.51 25.50 -11.13
C SER A 171 -0.42 25.97 -10.02
N ASP A 172 0.07 26.01 -8.80
CA ASP A 172 -0.61 26.64 -7.64
C ASP A 172 -0.60 28.19 -7.73
N LYS A 173 0.19 28.73 -8.64
CA LYS A 173 0.23 30.16 -8.98
C LYS A 173 -0.54 30.41 -10.28
N GLU A 174 -0.81 31.67 -10.58
CA GLU A 174 -1.46 32.08 -11.84
C GLU A 174 -0.55 31.99 -13.08
N GLU A 175 0.48 31.19 -13.02
CA GLU A 175 1.39 30.95 -14.13
C GLU A 175 0.74 30.04 -15.19
N SER A 176 0.99 30.34 -16.44
CA SER A 176 0.62 29.47 -17.55
C SER A 176 1.53 28.23 -17.57
N GLY A 177 0.93 27.05 -17.72
CA GLY A 177 1.67 25.80 -17.85
C GLY A 177 1.39 24.81 -16.74
N ARG A 178 1.74 23.57 -17.03
CA ARG A 178 1.54 22.43 -16.13
C ARG A 178 2.81 21.64 -16.03
N ASN A 179 3.10 21.14 -14.86
CA ASN A 179 4.22 20.23 -14.64
C ASN A 179 3.70 18.87 -14.16
N LEU A 180 4.45 17.83 -14.41
CA LEU A 180 4.15 16.52 -13.89
C LEU A 180 5.41 15.81 -13.43
N GLY A 181 5.38 15.41 -12.19
CA GLY A 181 6.33 14.50 -11.57
C GLY A 181 5.64 13.45 -10.73
N ALA A 182 6.41 12.59 -10.11
CA ALA A 182 5.93 11.63 -9.12
C ALA A 182 7.00 11.29 -8.08
N ALA A 183 6.55 11.08 -6.86
CA ALA A 183 7.23 10.25 -5.88
C ALA A 183 7.02 8.79 -6.25
N HIS A 184 8.07 7.98 -6.23
CA HIS A 184 7.94 6.56 -6.58
C HIS A 184 8.87 5.67 -5.78
N THR A 185 8.58 4.38 -5.80
CA THR A 185 9.51 3.36 -5.34
C THR A 185 10.44 2.97 -6.50
N ARG A 186 11.71 2.74 -6.20
CA ARG A 186 12.68 2.24 -7.17
C ARG A 186 13.71 1.37 -6.45
N ASP A 187 13.46 0.09 -6.48
CA ASP A 187 14.45 -0.88 -6.04
C ASP A 187 14.52 -1.99 -7.11
N PRO A 188 15.60 -2.06 -7.90
CA PRO A 188 15.73 -3.03 -8.98
C PRO A 188 15.82 -4.48 -8.47
N LEU A 189 16.03 -4.68 -7.18
CA LEU A 189 16.17 -5.99 -6.57
C LEU A 189 14.88 -6.50 -5.92
N VAL A 190 13.84 -5.66 -5.82
CA VAL A 190 12.59 -5.99 -5.14
C VAL A 190 11.40 -5.87 -6.10
N CYS A 191 10.70 -6.96 -6.31
CA CYS A 191 9.38 -6.97 -6.93
C CYS A 191 8.31 -6.53 -5.91
N LEU A 192 7.24 -5.89 -6.37
CA LEU A 192 6.09 -5.49 -5.55
C LEU A 192 6.47 -4.54 -4.42
N GLN A 193 6.95 -3.40 -4.80
CA GLN A 193 7.39 -2.34 -3.89
C GLN A 193 6.22 -1.60 -3.25
N THR A 194 6.46 -1.08 -2.04
CA THR A 194 5.47 -0.30 -1.28
C THR A 194 6.02 1.08 -0.98
N MET A 195 5.26 2.11 -1.31
CA MET A 195 5.46 3.48 -0.81
C MET A 195 4.57 3.71 0.39
N THR A 196 5.11 4.35 1.43
CA THR A 196 4.38 4.67 2.65
C THR A 196 4.34 6.18 2.87
N ILE A 197 3.18 6.70 3.26
CA ILE A 197 2.97 8.10 3.60
C ILE A 197 2.37 8.15 4.99
N ASP A 198 3.11 8.67 5.96
CA ASP A 198 2.61 8.91 7.31
C ASP A 198 2.14 10.36 7.43
N LEU A 199 0.87 10.54 7.75
CA LEU A 199 0.27 11.84 8.04
C LEU A 199 0.03 11.94 9.54
N SER A 200 0.82 12.81 10.20
CA SER A 200 0.67 13.12 11.63
C SER A 200 -0.03 14.46 11.79
N GLY A 201 -0.99 14.57 12.67
CA GLY A 201 -1.77 15.79 12.85
C GLY A 201 -2.72 15.73 14.02
N GLU A 202 -3.73 16.58 13.99
CA GLU A 202 -4.80 16.62 14.98
C GLU A 202 -5.62 15.33 14.94
N LYS A 203 -6.06 14.90 16.12
CA LYS A 203 -7.02 13.80 16.25
C LYS A 203 -8.45 14.37 16.21
N ASP A 204 -9.37 13.52 15.82
CA ASP A 204 -10.82 13.83 15.78
C ASP A 204 -11.17 15.03 14.86
N ARG A 205 -10.27 15.33 13.91
CA ARG A 205 -10.52 16.31 12.87
C ARG A 205 -10.72 15.61 11.54
N ALA A 206 -11.97 15.63 11.06
CA ALA A 206 -12.30 15.08 9.75
C ALA A 206 -11.80 16.00 8.63
N TYR A 207 -11.17 15.39 7.63
CA TYR A 207 -10.75 16.05 6.39
C TYR A 207 -10.78 15.06 5.22
N GLN A 208 -10.88 15.60 4.02
CA GLN A 208 -10.82 14.79 2.80
C GLN A 208 -9.39 14.73 2.28
N LEU A 209 -8.97 13.55 1.88
CA LEU A 209 -7.75 13.31 1.11
C LEU A 209 -8.08 12.96 -0.32
N ALA A 210 -7.35 13.54 -1.27
CA ALA A 210 -7.38 13.14 -2.67
C ALA A 210 -5.96 12.80 -3.14
N LEU A 211 -5.75 11.56 -3.58
CA LEU A 211 -4.48 11.07 -4.12
C LEU A 211 -4.55 11.06 -5.64
N TYR A 212 -3.65 11.77 -6.32
CA TYR A 212 -3.61 11.82 -7.77
C TYR A 212 -2.59 10.85 -8.36
N PHE A 213 -3.10 9.95 -9.17
CA PHE A 213 -2.34 8.95 -9.91
C PHE A 213 -2.37 9.25 -11.41
N VAL A 214 -1.22 9.14 -12.07
CA VAL A 214 -1.14 9.14 -13.52
C VAL A 214 -0.07 8.16 -13.98
N ASP A 215 -0.41 7.28 -14.92
CA ASP A 215 0.53 6.39 -15.59
C ASP A 215 1.01 7.06 -16.88
N TRP A 216 1.86 8.09 -16.72
CA TRP A 216 2.27 9.00 -17.77
C TRP A 216 2.96 8.30 -18.94
N ASP A 217 3.90 7.44 -18.62
CA ASP A 217 4.71 6.65 -19.55
C ASP A 217 4.09 5.32 -19.96
N ARG A 218 2.82 5.09 -19.58
CA ARG A 218 1.99 3.95 -20.00
C ARG A 218 2.60 2.57 -19.69
N LYS A 219 3.15 2.42 -18.51
CA LYS A 219 3.74 1.15 -18.03
C LYS A 219 2.70 0.14 -17.54
N GLY A 220 1.43 0.46 -17.65
CA GLY A 220 0.33 -0.39 -17.20
C GLY A 220 0.29 -0.56 -15.69
N ARG A 221 0.66 0.49 -14.95
CA ARG A 221 0.70 0.50 -13.48
C ARG A 221 -0.66 0.19 -12.89
N ARG A 222 -0.63 -0.61 -11.83
CA ARG A 222 -1.75 -0.83 -10.92
C ARG A 222 -1.22 -0.74 -9.50
N SER A 223 -1.98 -0.14 -8.62
CA SER A 223 -1.58 0.02 -7.23
C SER A 223 -2.73 -0.39 -6.30
N ALA A 224 -2.39 -0.89 -5.11
CA ALA A 224 -3.36 -1.10 -4.05
C ALA A 224 -3.09 -0.08 -2.93
N ILE A 225 -4.14 0.61 -2.48
CA ILE A 225 -4.08 1.54 -1.36
C ILE A 225 -4.58 0.83 -0.11
N GLU A 226 -3.80 0.93 0.95
CA GLU A 226 -4.17 0.53 2.30
C GLU A 226 -4.06 1.75 3.23
N VAL A 227 -5.05 1.98 4.08
CA VAL A 227 -5.05 3.09 5.04
C VAL A 227 -5.12 2.53 6.45
N PHE A 228 -4.12 2.84 7.26
CA PHE A 228 -4.00 2.39 8.63
C PHE A 228 -4.09 3.57 9.59
N ASN A 229 -4.64 3.36 10.76
CA ASN A 229 -4.41 4.27 11.88
C ASN A 229 -2.91 4.30 12.20
N LEU A 230 -2.32 5.48 12.29
CA LEU A 230 -0.88 5.64 12.46
C LEU A 230 -0.37 5.13 13.82
N GLU A 231 -1.19 5.19 14.86
CA GLU A 231 -0.82 4.78 16.22
C GLU A 231 -1.07 3.28 16.43
N THR A 232 -2.29 2.83 16.18
CA THR A 232 -2.71 1.44 16.45
C THR A 232 -2.25 0.46 15.40
N LYS A 233 -1.80 0.93 14.23
CA LYS A 233 -1.41 0.14 13.06
C LYS A 233 -2.52 -0.74 12.49
N LYS A 234 -3.77 -0.52 12.90
CA LYS A 234 -4.92 -1.24 12.37
C LYS A 234 -5.35 -0.65 11.03
N LEU A 235 -5.73 -1.51 10.10
CA LEU A 235 -6.37 -1.11 8.85
C LEU A 235 -7.72 -0.46 9.19
N ILE A 236 -7.98 0.73 8.66
CA ILE A 236 -9.21 1.50 8.96
C ILE A 236 -10.14 1.61 7.77
N MET A 237 -9.70 1.18 6.60
CA MET A 237 -10.48 1.19 5.37
C MET A 237 -10.23 -0.09 4.57
N PRO A 238 -11.18 -0.53 3.72
CA PRO A 238 -10.95 -1.61 2.78
C PRO A 238 -9.76 -1.32 1.87
N VAL A 239 -9.04 -2.37 1.46
CA VAL A 239 -7.97 -2.21 0.46
C VAL A 239 -8.58 -1.80 -0.87
N TYR A 240 -8.10 -0.70 -1.44
CA TYR A 240 -8.61 -0.18 -2.70
C TYR A 240 -7.65 -0.41 -3.87
N MET A 241 -8.15 -0.98 -4.97
CA MET A 241 -7.35 -1.26 -6.15
C MET A 241 -7.46 -0.13 -7.17
N VAL A 242 -6.38 0.63 -7.35
CA VAL A 242 -6.27 1.68 -8.37
C VAL A 242 -5.85 1.07 -9.70
N ARG A 243 -6.70 1.22 -10.71
CA ARG A 243 -6.52 0.69 -12.07
C ARG A 243 -6.79 1.78 -13.09
N GLU A 244 -6.24 1.61 -14.32
CA GLU A 244 -6.60 2.43 -15.49
C GLU A 244 -6.47 3.95 -15.24
N TYR A 245 -5.29 4.37 -14.78
CA TYR A 245 -5.02 5.77 -14.48
C TYR A 245 -4.04 6.45 -15.46
N GLN A 246 -3.96 5.97 -16.71
CA GLN A 246 -3.19 6.63 -17.78
C GLN A 246 -3.73 8.03 -18.10
N GLY A 247 -5.03 8.23 -17.93
CA GLY A 247 -5.72 9.51 -18.15
C GLY A 247 -5.62 10.51 -16.99
N GLY A 248 -5.05 10.06 -15.86
CA GLY A 248 -5.12 10.79 -14.59
C GLY A 248 -6.37 10.42 -13.78
N LYS A 249 -6.20 10.07 -12.51
CA LYS A 249 -7.27 9.62 -11.63
C LYS A 249 -7.00 10.07 -10.19
N TYR A 250 -8.02 10.63 -9.54
CA TYR A 250 -8.01 10.85 -8.10
C TYR A 250 -8.69 9.68 -7.40
N ILE A 251 -8.13 9.30 -6.27
CA ILE A 251 -8.77 8.44 -5.27
C ILE A 251 -9.01 9.29 -4.04
N VAL A 252 -10.28 9.49 -3.71
CA VAL A 252 -10.75 10.45 -2.70
C VAL A 252 -11.41 9.70 -1.57
N PHE A 253 -11.04 10.01 -0.34
CA PHE A 253 -11.57 9.41 0.89
C PHE A 253 -11.44 10.37 2.07
N ASN A 254 -12.22 10.12 3.12
CA ASN A 254 -12.20 10.92 4.35
C ASN A 254 -11.42 10.21 5.45
N VAL A 255 -10.75 10.98 6.26
CA VAL A 255 -10.06 10.54 7.48
C VAL A 255 -10.31 11.54 8.61
N ASP A 256 -10.27 11.07 9.85
CA ASP A 256 -10.51 11.85 11.07
C ASP A 256 -9.39 11.67 12.12
N GLN A 257 -8.29 11.08 11.72
CA GLN A 257 -7.20 10.68 12.60
C GLN A 257 -5.86 10.65 11.88
N PRO A 258 -4.72 10.62 12.60
CA PRO A 258 -3.42 10.37 12.00
C PRO A 258 -3.39 9.01 11.29
N VAL A 259 -2.94 8.99 10.03
CA VAL A 259 -2.98 7.80 9.17
C VAL A 259 -1.65 7.46 8.55
N ARG A 260 -1.45 6.18 8.28
CA ARG A 260 -0.45 5.65 7.37
C ARG A 260 -1.14 5.16 6.11
N ILE A 261 -0.78 5.75 4.98
CA ILE A 261 -1.22 5.31 3.67
C ILE A 261 -0.09 4.47 3.06
N ARG A 262 -0.41 3.26 2.60
CA ARG A 262 0.51 2.42 1.84
C ARG A 262 0.01 2.32 0.42
N ILE A 263 0.89 2.59 -0.53
CA ILE A 263 0.63 2.43 -1.95
C ILE A 263 1.51 1.29 -2.43
N ASN A 264 0.89 0.13 -2.63
CA ASN A 264 1.56 -1.10 -3.01
C ASN A 264 1.57 -1.23 -4.53
N GLN A 265 2.71 -1.48 -5.12
CA GLN A 265 2.82 -1.88 -6.52
C GLN A 265 2.12 -3.23 -6.72
N VAL A 266 1.19 -3.28 -7.66
CA VAL A 266 0.53 -4.54 -8.08
C VAL A 266 0.96 -4.93 -9.48
N ARG A 267 1.17 -3.94 -10.36
CA ARG A 267 1.65 -4.13 -11.73
C ARG A 267 2.38 -2.87 -12.20
N GLY A 268 3.21 -3.01 -13.24
CA GLY A 268 4.05 -1.94 -13.80
C GLY A 268 5.40 -1.87 -13.11
N ASP A 269 6.17 -0.83 -13.39
CA ASP A 269 7.57 -0.73 -12.95
C ASP A 269 7.71 -0.36 -11.46
N ASN A 270 6.72 0.34 -10.88
CA ASN A 270 6.80 0.87 -9.51
C ASN A 270 5.42 1.31 -9.00
N ALA A 271 5.34 1.62 -7.69
CA ALA A 271 4.28 2.44 -7.13
C ALA A 271 4.63 3.92 -7.35
N ALA A 272 3.71 4.72 -7.87
CA ALA A 272 3.93 6.14 -8.15
C ALA A 272 2.72 6.98 -7.74
N LEU A 273 2.99 8.19 -7.21
CA LEU A 273 1.98 9.17 -6.81
C LEU A 273 2.42 10.55 -7.27
N SER A 274 1.55 11.28 -7.95
CA SER A 274 1.86 12.62 -8.49
C SER A 274 1.37 13.76 -7.60
N GLY A 275 0.38 13.54 -6.75
CA GLY A 275 -0.09 14.58 -5.83
C GLY A 275 -0.95 14.03 -4.68
N LEU A 276 -0.94 14.78 -3.58
CA LEU A 276 -1.75 14.58 -2.39
C LEU A 276 -2.42 15.90 -2.04
N PHE A 277 -3.73 15.91 -1.83
CA PHE A 277 -4.54 17.11 -1.62
C PHE A 277 -5.40 16.97 -0.37
N PHE A 278 -5.53 18.10 0.37
CA PHE A 278 -6.26 18.19 1.63
C PHE A 278 -7.44 19.17 1.50
N ASP A 279 -8.65 18.74 1.88
CA ASP A 279 -9.88 19.52 1.85
C ASP A 279 -10.75 19.32 3.11
#